data_01f9f51b915c2c3d857fbeab4c180998
#
_entry.id   01f9f51b915c2c3d857fbeab4c180998
#
_cell.length_a   1.000
_cell.length_b   1.000
_cell.length_c   1.000
_cell.angle_alpha   90.00
_cell.angle_beta   90.00
_cell.angle_gamma   90.00
#
_symmetry.space_group_name_H-M   'P 1'
#
loop_
_entity.id
_entity.type
_entity.pdbx_description
1 polymer ?
#
loop_
_entity_poly.entity_id
_entity_poly.type
_entity_poly.pdbx_seq_one_letter_code
_entity_poly.pdbx_strand_id
1 'polypeptide(L)'
;MTIDFQDIFERCMMESAYIGRNAAQQASDAARGTTDEKIFSSQYAGKFRQLRIRESDNELMKSFIREGAHLTESRLSALMSSQGEYSSETVVWHFRTQQNQPHHPTRWFDPDEEISANAFQEGNQESDEIQGLYGLMEDLLTAYALWRWLADKASDLSALYASKWNEGIEHFKTMAFAQGLKKPVKQRGEEPVYSC
;
A
#
# COMPACT_ATOMS: atom_id res chain seq x y z
N MET A 1 -11.48 -4.57 -1.38
CA MET A 1 -10.66 -3.37 -1.75
C MET A 1 -10.08 -3.58 -3.12
N THR A 2 -10.41 -2.70 -4.05
CA THR A 2 -9.92 -2.76 -5.46
C THR A 2 -9.06 -1.53 -5.72
N ILE A 3 -7.87 -1.73 -6.29
CA ILE A 3 -6.94 -0.65 -6.63
C ILE A 3 -6.59 -0.75 -8.11
N ASP A 4 -6.69 0.38 -8.81
CA ASP A 4 -6.30 0.53 -10.21
C ASP A 4 -4.80 0.88 -10.30
N PHE A 5 -4.07 0.20 -11.17
CA PHE A 5 -2.65 0.48 -11.38
C PHE A 5 -2.40 1.80 -12.09
N GLN A 6 -3.38 2.28 -12.86
CA GLN A 6 -3.27 3.57 -13.53
C GLN A 6 -3.26 4.73 -12.53
N ASP A 7 -4.08 4.67 -11.48
CA ASP A 7 -4.11 5.69 -10.42
C ASP A 7 -2.75 5.78 -9.70
N ILE A 8 -2.16 4.61 -9.38
CA ILE A 8 -0.82 4.56 -8.78
C ILE A 8 0.25 5.08 -9.73
N PHE A 9 0.16 4.74 -11.02
CA PHE A 9 1.10 5.22 -12.03
C PHE A 9 1.07 6.75 -12.16
N GLU A 10 -0.12 7.35 -12.19
CA GLU A 10 -0.27 8.81 -12.26
C GLU A 10 0.30 9.51 -11.02
N ARG A 11 0.07 8.94 -9.83
CA ARG A 11 0.70 9.42 -8.59
C ARG A 11 2.23 9.34 -8.66
N CYS A 12 2.78 8.23 -9.16
CA CYS A 12 4.23 8.08 -9.35
C CYS A 12 4.79 9.10 -10.32
N MET A 13 4.08 9.39 -11.42
CA MET A 13 4.48 10.44 -12.38
C MET A 13 4.52 11.82 -11.71
N MET A 14 3.49 12.17 -10.94
CA MET A 14 3.43 13.46 -10.24
C MET A 14 4.55 13.58 -9.20
N GLU A 15 4.75 12.56 -8.37
CA GLU A 15 5.81 12.58 -7.34
C GLU A 15 7.20 12.62 -7.96
N SER A 16 7.47 11.83 -8.99
CA SER A 16 8.78 11.82 -9.66
C SER A 16 9.08 13.16 -10.33
N ALA A 17 8.08 13.84 -10.88
CA ALA A 17 8.22 15.18 -11.42
C ALA A 17 8.54 16.21 -10.33
N TYR A 18 7.93 16.09 -9.15
CA TYR A 18 8.22 16.94 -7.99
C TYR A 18 9.63 16.70 -7.44
N ILE A 19 10.02 15.43 -7.27
CA ILE A 19 11.37 15.04 -6.84
C ILE A 19 12.42 15.64 -7.79
N GLY A 20 12.23 15.47 -9.07
CA GLY A 20 13.16 15.98 -10.07
C GLY A 20 13.25 17.50 -10.07
N ARG A 21 12.12 18.21 -9.88
CA ARG A 21 12.10 19.68 -9.78
C ARG A 21 12.88 20.16 -8.56
N ASN A 22 12.66 19.53 -7.40
CA ASN A 22 13.36 19.88 -6.17
C ASN A 22 14.88 19.61 -6.29
N ALA A 23 15.27 18.47 -6.85
CA ALA A 23 16.67 18.16 -7.09
C ALA A 23 17.33 19.19 -8.03
N ALA A 24 16.63 19.61 -9.08
CA ALA A 24 17.13 20.66 -9.99
C ALA A 24 17.25 22.02 -9.29
N GLN A 25 16.29 22.39 -8.44
CA GLN A 25 16.33 23.64 -7.68
C GLN A 25 17.48 23.67 -6.67
N GLN A 26 17.65 22.59 -5.88
CA GLN A 26 18.75 22.48 -4.91
C GLN A 26 20.11 22.56 -5.61
N ALA A 27 20.24 21.93 -6.77
CA ALA A 27 21.45 21.98 -7.54
C ALA A 27 21.74 23.39 -8.10
N SER A 28 20.70 24.08 -8.58
CA SER A 28 20.80 25.47 -9.04
C SER A 28 21.21 26.39 -7.89
N ASP A 29 20.64 26.23 -6.72
CA ASP A 29 20.95 27.06 -5.54
C ASP A 29 22.38 26.82 -5.04
N ALA A 30 22.86 25.56 -5.07
CA ALA A 30 24.24 25.21 -4.74
C ALA A 30 25.27 25.76 -5.75
N ALA A 31 24.87 25.92 -7.02
CA ALA A 31 25.73 26.45 -8.07
C ALA A 31 25.76 27.98 -8.14
N ARG A 32 24.86 28.66 -7.45
CA ARG A 32 24.80 30.13 -7.43
C ARG A 32 26.10 30.72 -6.91
N GLY A 33 26.74 31.54 -7.77
CA GLY A 33 28.00 32.23 -7.43
C GLY A 33 29.27 31.42 -7.71
N THR A 34 29.18 30.25 -8.32
CA THR A 34 30.34 29.49 -8.78
C THR A 34 30.62 29.77 -10.25
N THR A 35 31.90 29.69 -10.66
CA THR A 35 32.35 29.93 -12.06
C THR A 35 31.77 28.86 -13.02
N ASP A 36 31.22 27.76 -12.48
CA ASP A 36 30.75 26.59 -13.22
C ASP A 36 29.21 26.50 -13.34
N GLU A 37 28.49 27.60 -13.06
CA GLU A 37 27.03 27.62 -13.05
C GLU A 37 26.37 27.06 -14.34
N LYS A 38 26.98 27.32 -15.50
CA LYS A 38 26.47 26.81 -16.79
C LYS A 38 26.71 25.30 -16.99
N ILE A 39 27.84 24.77 -16.47
CA ILE A 39 28.20 23.35 -16.58
C ILE A 39 27.30 22.56 -15.63
N PHE A 40 27.12 23.06 -14.40
CA PHE A 40 26.22 22.47 -13.41
C PHE A 40 24.78 22.39 -13.93
N SER A 41 24.24 23.48 -14.49
CA SER A 41 22.86 23.49 -14.96
C SER A 41 22.58 22.45 -16.05
N SER A 42 23.55 22.15 -16.94
CA SER A 42 23.37 21.13 -17.99
C SER A 42 23.46 19.68 -17.44
N GLN A 43 24.35 19.42 -16.49
CA GLN A 43 24.49 18.11 -15.88
C GLN A 43 23.30 17.76 -15.00
N TYR A 44 22.76 18.73 -14.24
CA TYR A 44 21.60 18.52 -13.40
C TYR A 44 20.30 18.43 -14.18
N ALA A 45 20.16 19.12 -15.30
CA ALA A 45 19.05 18.92 -16.21
C ALA A 45 18.98 17.47 -16.74
N GLY A 46 20.14 16.81 -16.95
CA GLY A 46 20.22 15.41 -17.30
C GLY A 46 19.73 14.49 -16.18
N LYS A 47 20.19 14.70 -14.94
CA LYS A 47 19.74 13.93 -13.77
C LYS A 47 18.22 14.11 -13.51
N PHE A 48 17.72 15.32 -13.63
CA PHE A 48 16.29 15.60 -13.50
C PHE A 48 15.45 14.79 -14.49
N ARG A 49 15.88 14.75 -15.76
CA ARG A 49 15.17 13.98 -16.80
C ARG A 49 15.16 12.48 -16.52
N GLN A 50 16.18 11.95 -15.86
CA GLN A 50 16.27 10.53 -15.50
C GLN A 50 15.37 10.15 -14.31
N LEU A 51 15.11 11.09 -13.39
CA LEU A 51 14.25 10.84 -12.23
C LEU A 51 12.77 10.82 -12.59
N ARG A 52 12.38 11.58 -13.63
CA ARG A 52 10.99 11.72 -14.03
C ARG A 52 10.49 10.47 -14.75
N ILE A 53 9.39 9.92 -14.26
CA ILE A 53 8.59 8.88 -14.92
C ILE A 53 7.80 9.51 -16.06
N ARG A 54 7.70 8.83 -17.20
CA ARG A 54 6.99 9.25 -18.39
C ARG A 54 5.94 8.21 -18.77
N GLU A 55 5.02 8.58 -19.62
CA GLU A 55 4.01 7.65 -20.17
C GLU A 55 4.64 6.41 -20.85
N SER A 56 5.82 6.59 -21.47
CA SER A 56 6.57 5.47 -22.05
C SER A 56 7.05 4.43 -21.04
N ASP A 57 7.08 4.76 -19.75
CA ASP A 57 7.56 3.90 -18.68
C ASP A 57 6.40 3.10 -18.03
N ASN A 58 5.18 3.22 -18.55
CA ASN A 58 3.96 2.65 -17.99
C ASN A 58 4.09 1.15 -17.71
N GLU A 59 4.51 0.35 -18.69
CA GLU A 59 4.60 -1.12 -18.51
C GLU A 59 5.63 -1.51 -17.43
N LEU A 60 6.75 -0.79 -17.37
CA LEU A 60 7.76 -1.01 -16.32
C LEU A 60 7.20 -0.63 -14.95
N MET A 61 6.52 0.50 -14.85
CA MET A 61 5.90 0.95 -13.59
C MET A 61 4.79 0.00 -13.14
N LYS A 62 3.94 -0.49 -14.04
CA LYS A 62 2.94 -1.51 -13.73
C LYS A 62 3.57 -2.79 -13.19
N SER A 63 4.74 -3.19 -13.72
CA SER A 63 5.46 -4.34 -13.18
C SER A 63 5.94 -4.11 -11.74
N PHE A 64 6.44 -2.91 -11.41
CA PHE A 64 6.84 -2.55 -10.05
C PHE A 64 5.63 -2.45 -9.11
N ILE A 65 4.51 -1.88 -9.57
CA ILE A 65 3.28 -1.81 -8.78
C ILE A 65 2.77 -3.21 -8.46
N ARG A 66 2.78 -4.12 -9.44
CA ARG A 66 2.37 -5.52 -9.24
C ARG A 66 3.30 -6.26 -8.26
N GLU A 67 4.61 -6.08 -8.40
CA GLU A 67 5.61 -6.62 -7.45
C GLU A 67 5.34 -6.09 -6.04
N GLY A 68 5.11 -4.77 -5.91
CA GLY A 68 4.74 -4.12 -4.65
C GLY A 68 3.46 -4.67 -4.06
N ALA A 69 2.45 -4.92 -4.89
CA ALA A 69 1.18 -5.48 -4.46
C ALA A 69 1.34 -6.90 -3.88
N HIS A 70 2.11 -7.77 -4.53
CA HIS A 70 2.39 -9.12 -4.02
C HIS A 70 3.19 -9.09 -2.70
N LEU A 71 4.19 -8.21 -2.58
CA LEU A 71 4.96 -8.08 -1.35
C LEU A 71 4.13 -7.50 -0.21
N THR A 72 3.29 -6.52 -0.51
CA THR A 72 2.35 -5.93 0.46
C THR A 72 1.35 -6.98 0.94
N GLU A 73 0.77 -7.78 0.04
CA GLU A 73 -0.10 -8.91 0.40
C GLU A 73 0.61 -9.89 1.35
N SER A 74 1.83 -10.28 1.01
CA SER A 74 2.62 -11.18 1.86
C SER A 74 2.83 -10.61 3.26
N ARG A 75 3.14 -9.31 3.38
CA ARG A 75 3.35 -8.62 4.67
C ARG A 75 2.05 -8.45 5.46
N LEU A 76 0.92 -8.36 4.78
CA LEU A 76 -0.42 -8.19 5.37
C LEU A 76 -1.23 -9.48 5.42
N SER A 77 -0.64 -10.63 5.11
CA SER A 77 -1.33 -11.93 5.01
C SER A 77 -2.14 -12.31 6.25
N ALA A 78 -1.69 -11.86 7.44
CA ALA A 78 -2.43 -12.07 8.69
C ALA A 78 -3.78 -11.31 8.76
N LEU A 79 -3.95 -10.26 7.96
CA LEU A 79 -5.16 -9.44 7.88
C LEU A 79 -6.08 -9.87 6.73
N MET A 80 -5.57 -10.65 5.78
CA MET A 80 -6.33 -11.03 4.58
C MET A 80 -7.13 -12.30 4.80
N SER A 81 -8.33 -12.36 4.20
CA SER A 81 -9.21 -13.53 4.24
C SER A 81 -8.91 -14.54 3.15
N SER A 82 -8.38 -14.08 2.02
CA SER A 82 -7.99 -14.87 0.85
C SER A 82 -6.80 -14.24 0.15
N GLN A 83 -6.24 -14.94 -0.82
CA GLN A 83 -5.25 -14.35 -1.72
C GLN A 83 -5.88 -13.25 -2.57
N GLY A 84 -5.08 -12.24 -2.93
CA GLY A 84 -5.51 -11.17 -3.82
C GLY A 84 -5.78 -11.70 -5.24
N GLU A 85 -6.72 -11.07 -5.92
CA GLU A 85 -7.03 -11.31 -7.31
C GLU A 85 -6.32 -10.26 -8.16
N TYR A 86 -5.45 -10.71 -9.07
CA TYR A 86 -4.61 -9.84 -9.90
C TYR A 86 -5.05 -9.90 -11.35
N SER A 87 -5.43 -8.76 -11.90
CA SER A 87 -5.60 -8.59 -13.35
C SER A 87 -4.38 -7.91 -13.98
N SER A 88 -4.47 -7.54 -15.26
CA SER A 88 -3.44 -6.75 -15.93
C SER A 88 -3.38 -5.30 -15.41
N GLU A 89 -4.52 -4.76 -14.94
CA GLU A 89 -4.70 -3.35 -14.62
C GLU A 89 -5.05 -3.11 -13.15
N THR A 90 -5.55 -4.12 -12.43
CA THR A 90 -6.07 -3.94 -11.08
C THR A 90 -5.65 -5.07 -10.14
N VAL A 91 -5.69 -4.78 -8.85
CA VAL A 91 -5.61 -5.78 -7.80
C VAL A 91 -6.80 -5.67 -6.86
N VAL A 92 -7.38 -6.80 -6.47
CA VAL A 92 -8.47 -6.88 -5.49
C VAL A 92 -7.99 -7.64 -4.27
N TRP A 93 -8.09 -7.04 -3.09
CA TRP A 93 -7.79 -7.70 -1.82
C TRP A 93 -9.02 -7.84 -0.95
N HIS A 94 -9.09 -8.96 -0.23
CA HIS A 94 -10.15 -9.30 0.69
C HIS A 94 -9.61 -9.36 2.12
N PHE A 95 -9.98 -8.40 2.95
CA PHE A 95 -9.55 -8.32 4.34
C PHE A 95 -10.51 -9.05 5.27
N ARG A 96 -9.99 -9.59 6.37
CA ARG A 96 -10.78 -10.24 7.43
C ARG A 96 -11.46 -9.18 8.28
N THR A 97 -12.77 -9.18 8.30
CA THR A 97 -13.58 -8.34 9.19
C THR A 97 -14.09 -9.15 10.38
N GLN A 98 -14.49 -8.47 11.45
CA GLN A 98 -15.09 -9.16 12.62
C GLN A 98 -16.37 -9.91 12.26
N GLN A 99 -17.11 -9.43 11.26
CA GLN A 99 -18.37 -10.03 10.82
C GLN A 99 -18.18 -11.38 10.11
N ASN A 100 -17.00 -11.65 9.57
CA ASN A 100 -16.68 -12.90 8.87
C ASN A 100 -16.08 -13.98 9.78
N GLN A 101 -16.03 -13.78 11.08
CA GLN A 101 -15.70 -14.86 12.01
C GLN A 101 -16.92 -15.76 12.19
N PRO A 102 -16.80 -17.08 11.94
CA PRO A 102 -17.87 -17.99 12.31
C PRO A 102 -18.16 -17.78 13.79
N HIS A 103 -19.41 -17.44 14.10
CA HIS A 103 -19.86 -17.32 15.47
C HIS A 103 -19.51 -18.61 16.22
N HIS A 104 -18.63 -18.52 17.22
CA HIS A 104 -18.43 -19.64 18.12
C HIS A 104 -19.76 -19.93 18.82
N PRO A 105 -20.26 -21.16 18.83
CA PRO A 105 -21.57 -21.50 19.37
C PRO A 105 -21.55 -21.61 20.90
N THR A 106 -21.00 -20.63 21.60
CA THR A 106 -20.95 -20.60 23.07
C THR A 106 -21.79 -19.49 23.67
N ARG A 107 -22.69 -18.90 22.93
CA ARG A 107 -23.80 -18.18 23.50
C ARG A 107 -25.00 -19.10 23.52
N TRP A 108 -25.51 -19.42 24.72
CA TRP A 108 -26.77 -20.10 24.91
C TRP A 108 -27.83 -19.34 24.09
N PHE A 109 -28.42 -20.03 23.13
CA PHE A 109 -29.48 -19.51 22.30
C PHE A 109 -30.69 -19.30 23.22
N ASP A 110 -31.20 -18.08 23.27
CA ASP A 110 -32.55 -17.82 23.72
C ASP A 110 -33.47 -18.07 22.51
N PRO A 111 -34.33 -19.10 22.54
CA PRO A 111 -35.09 -19.49 21.37
C PRO A 111 -36.23 -18.48 20.99
N ASP A 112 -36.43 -17.43 21.78
CA ASP A 112 -37.48 -16.45 21.57
C ASP A 112 -37.05 -15.14 20.91
N GLU A 113 -35.77 -14.96 20.58
CA GLU A 113 -35.34 -13.84 19.74
C GLU A 113 -35.45 -14.24 18.25
N GLU A 114 -36.58 -13.91 17.64
CA GLU A 114 -36.71 -13.84 16.17
C GLU A 114 -35.71 -12.84 15.62
N ILE A 115 -34.53 -13.35 15.29
CA ILE A 115 -33.54 -12.59 14.50
C ILE A 115 -34.15 -12.45 13.12
N SER A 116 -34.77 -11.29 12.87
CA SER A 116 -35.30 -10.93 11.55
C SER A 116 -34.13 -11.05 10.55
N ALA A 117 -34.24 -12.02 9.65
CA ALA A 117 -33.29 -12.32 8.57
C ALA A 117 -33.12 -11.17 7.55
N ASN A 118 -33.65 -10.00 7.82
CA ASN A 118 -33.67 -8.84 6.93
C ASN A 118 -32.59 -7.78 7.23
N ALA A 119 -31.64 -8.06 8.10
CA ALA A 119 -30.49 -7.17 8.35
C ALA A 119 -29.33 -7.36 7.36
N PHE A 120 -29.44 -8.27 6.40
CA PHE A 120 -28.55 -8.36 5.24
C PHE A 120 -29.09 -7.53 4.07
N GLN A 121 -29.47 -6.29 4.31
CA GLN A 121 -29.54 -5.34 3.22
C GLN A 121 -28.12 -4.86 2.93
N GLU A 122 -27.68 -5.21 1.73
CA GLU A 122 -26.58 -4.60 0.99
C GLU A 122 -26.64 -3.07 1.09
N GLY A 123 -26.14 -2.54 2.17
CA GLY A 123 -25.78 -1.14 2.28
C GLY A 123 -24.31 -1.02 1.94
N ASN A 124 -23.99 -0.88 0.64
CA ASN A 124 -22.69 -0.44 0.14
C ASN A 124 -22.42 1.02 0.55
N GLN A 125 -22.47 1.33 1.81
CA GLN A 125 -21.73 2.44 2.37
C GLN A 125 -20.44 1.83 2.91
N GLU A 126 -19.41 1.80 2.04
CA GLU A 126 -18.05 1.73 2.52
C GLU A 126 -17.91 2.85 3.55
N SER A 127 -17.78 2.50 4.81
CA SER A 127 -17.66 3.48 5.87
C SER A 127 -16.43 4.34 5.58
N ASP A 128 -16.46 5.63 5.94
CA ASP A 128 -15.35 6.57 5.78
C ASP A 128 -14.02 6.00 6.33
N GLU A 129 -14.11 5.08 7.29
CA GLU A 129 -13.01 4.34 7.88
C GLU A 129 -12.30 3.43 6.86
N ILE A 130 -13.05 2.75 5.99
CA ILE A 130 -12.48 1.91 4.92
C ILE A 130 -11.80 2.77 3.85
N GLN A 131 -12.33 3.95 3.55
CA GLN A 131 -11.70 4.87 2.61
C GLN A 131 -10.31 5.30 3.05
N GLY A 132 -10.08 5.52 4.35
CA GLY A 132 -8.76 5.81 4.89
C GLY A 132 -7.75 4.69 4.63
N LEU A 133 -8.18 3.42 4.70
CA LEU A 133 -7.33 2.27 4.37
C LEU A 133 -7.00 2.17 2.88
N TYR A 134 -7.91 2.60 1.97
CA TYR A 134 -7.63 2.67 0.54
C TYR A 134 -6.48 3.63 0.24
N GLY A 135 -6.56 4.86 0.77
CA GLY A 135 -5.51 5.86 0.59
C GLY A 135 -4.15 5.39 1.08
N LEU A 136 -4.11 4.73 2.26
CA LEU A 136 -2.87 4.15 2.79
C LEU A 136 -2.30 3.04 1.88
N MET A 137 -3.16 2.22 1.29
CA MET A 137 -2.71 1.17 0.38
C MET A 137 -2.15 1.74 -0.93
N GLU A 138 -2.79 2.76 -1.47
CA GLU A 138 -2.28 3.47 -2.65
C GLU A 138 -0.93 4.14 -2.36
N ASP A 139 -0.78 4.76 -1.19
CA ASP A 139 0.49 5.35 -0.74
C ASP A 139 1.59 4.30 -0.59
N LEU A 140 1.25 3.10 -0.09
CA LEU A 140 2.18 1.97 -0.01
C LEU A 140 2.67 1.52 -1.39
N LEU A 141 1.76 1.33 -2.33
CA LEU A 141 2.11 0.91 -3.68
C LEU A 141 2.92 1.98 -4.42
N THR A 142 2.54 3.26 -4.25
CA THR A 142 3.29 4.40 -4.79
C THR A 142 4.72 4.44 -4.21
N ALA A 143 4.87 4.30 -2.89
CA ALA A 143 6.18 4.28 -2.24
C ALA A 143 7.05 3.12 -2.74
N TYR A 144 6.47 1.92 -2.89
CA TYR A 144 7.19 0.77 -3.43
C TYR A 144 7.65 1.00 -4.87
N ALA A 145 6.76 1.44 -5.74
CA ALA A 145 7.07 1.66 -7.15
C ALA A 145 8.17 2.74 -7.33
N LEU A 146 8.10 3.83 -6.56
CA LEU A 146 9.13 4.86 -6.54
C LEU A 146 10.45 4.36 -5.96
N TRP A 147 10.43 3.55 -4.91
CA TRP A 147 11.63 2.88 -4.41
C TRP A 147 12.33 2.11 -5.51
N ARG A 148 11.61 1.27 -6.26
CA ARG A 148 12.16 0.47 -7.37
C ARG A 148 12.66 1.34 -8.52
N TRP A 149 11.90 2.39 -8.88
CA TRP A 149 12.27 3.32 -9.95
C TRP A 149 13.55 4.11 -9.65
N LEU A 150 13.75 4.49 -8.40
CA LEU A 150 14.88 5.32 -7.97
C LEU A 150 16.13 4.50 -7.62
N ALA A 151 16.05 3.17 -7.54
CA ALA A 151 17.13 2.31 -7.04
C ALA A 151 18.47 2.55 -7.75
N ASP A 152 18.45 2.66 -9.07
CA ASP A 152 19.67 2.87 -9.89
C ASP A 152 19.94 4.35 -10.22
N LYS A 153 19.06 5.26 -9.84
CA LYS A 153 19.11 6.68 -10.25
C LYS A 153 19.47 7.63 -9.11
N ALA A 154 18.98 7.32 -7.91
CA ALA A 154 19.14 8.16 -6.73
C ALA A 154 19.03 7.31 -5.44
N SER A 155 20.13 6.72 -5.00
CA SER A 155 20.20 5.78 -3.87
C SER A 155 19.58 6.32 -2.58
N ASP A 156 19.85 7.60 -2.26
CA ASP A 156 19.34 8.22 -1.02
C ASP A 156 17.81 8.38 -1.05
N LEU A 157 17.26 8.77 -2.20
CA LEU A 157 15.83 8.85 -2.40
C LEU A 157 15.19 7.46 -2.43
N SER A 158 15.84 6.50 -3.06
CA SER A 158 15.41 5.11 -3.04
C SER A 158 15.31 4.58 -1.61
N ALA A 159 16.34 4.80 -0.78
CA ALA A 159 16.32 4.40 0.63
C ALA A 159 15.18 5.08 1.41
N LEU A 160 14.90 6.36 1.15
CA LEU A 160 13.78 7.09 1.75
C LEU A 160 12.43 6.43 1.40
N TYR A 161 12.20 6.07 0.13
CA TYR A 161 10.95 5.42 -0.28
C TYR A 161 10.84 3.99 0.22
N ALA A 162 11.95 3.26 0.36
CA ALA A 162 11.98 1.96 1.03
C ALA A 162 11.55 2.08 2.50
N SER A 163 12.03 3.12 3.23
CA SER A 163 11.60 3.40 4.60
C SER A 163 10.11 3.73 4.68
N LYS A 164 9.63 4.63 3.81
CA LYS A 164 8.21 4.98 3.72
C LYS A 164 7.32 3.75 3.51
N TRP A 165 7.72 2.84 2.62
CA TRP A 165 6.97 1.60 2.40
C TRP A 165 6.94 0.72 3.65
N ASN A 166 8.08 0.49 4.31
CA ASN A 166 8.15 -0.33 5.52
C ASN A 166 7.34 0.28 6.68
N GLU A 167 7.47 1.57 6.92
CA GLU A 167 6.72 2.30 7.95
C GLU A 167 5.23 2.30 7.64
N GLY A 168 4.87 2.46 6.37
CA GLY A 168 3.49 2.44 5.91
C GLY A 168 2.82 1.07 6.11
N ILE A 169 3.54 -0.04 5.96
CA ILE A 169 3.04 -1.39 6.29
C ILE A 169 2.65 -1.47 7.78
N GLU A 170 3.49 -0.97 8.67
CA GLU A 170 3.19 -1.02 10.11
C GLU A 170 2.06 -0.04 10.47
N HIS A 171 2.01 1.12 9.82
CA HIS A 171 0.90 2.06 9.98
C HIS A 171 -0.42 1.46 9.49
N PHE A 172 -0.43 0.82 8.31
CA PHE A 172 -1.61 0.14 7.80
C PHE A 172 -2.12 -0.93 8.78
N LYS A 173 -1.23 -1.76 9.32
CA LYS A 173 -1.60 -2.77 10.33
C LYS A 173 -2.26 -2.15 11.56
N THR A 174 -1.68 -1.04 12.06
CA THR A 174 -2.20 -0.34 13.23
C THR A 174 -3.61 0.20 12.96
N MET A 175 -3.82 0.86 11.83
CA MET A 175 -5.12 1.41 11.43
C MET A 175 -6.13 0.29 11.19
N ALA A 176 -5.74 -0.77 10.48
CA ALA A 176 -6.60 -1.92 10.21
C ALA A 176 -7.06 -2.60 11.51
N PHE A 177 -6.18 -2.74 12.51
CA PHE A 177 -6.58 -3.29 13.81
C PHE A 177 -7.51 -2.36 14.59
N ALA A 178 -7.28 -1.06 14.53
CA ALA A 178 -8.17 -0.07 15.15
C ALA A 178 -9.59 -0.11 14.56
N GLN A 179 -9.69 -0.41 13.26
CA GLN A 179 -10.96 -0.54 12.53
C GLN A 179 -11.58 -1.94 12.63
N GLY A 180 -11.05 -2.82 13.45
CA GLY A 180 -11.63 -4.13 13.72
C GLY A 180 -11.22 -5.24 12.74
N LEU A 181 -10.24 -5.01 11.85
CA LEU A 181 -9.59 -6.10 11.13
C LEU A 181 -8.70 -6.87 12.12
N LYS A 182 -8.95 -8.17 12.33
CA LYS A 182 -8.26 -8.94 13.36
C LYS A 182 -7.28 -9.96 12.79
N LYS A 183 -6.18 -10.15 13.52
CA LYS A 183 -5.34 -11.34 13.32
C LYS A 183 -6.15 -12.60 13.57
N PRO A 184 -5.93 -13.69 12.79
CA PRO A 184 -6.48 -14.99 13.17
C PRO A 184 -5.96 -15.31 14.56
N VAL A 185 -6.88 -15.54 15.50
CA VAL A 185 -6.51 -16.09 16.82
C VAL A 185 -5.94 -17.47 16.55
N LYS A 186 -4.67 -17.71 16.86
CA LYS A 186 -4.15 -19.08 16.92
C LYS A 186 -5.03 -19.80 17.93
N GLN A 187 -5.83 -20.76 17.49
CA GLN A 187 -6.46 -21.70 18.40
C GLN A 187 -5.33 -22.32 19.21
N ARG A 188 -5.31 -22.02 20.50
CA ARG A 188 -4.41 -22.69 21.45
C ARG A 188 -4.82 -24.15 21.35
N GLY A 189 -3.96 -24.99 20.81
CA GLY A 189 -4.22 -26.41 20.73
C GLY A 189 -4.65 -26.88 22.12
N GLU A 190 -5.80 -27.52 22.19
CA GLU A 190 -6.20 -28.23 23.41
C GLU A 190 -5.06 -29.18 23.71
N GLU A 191 -4.34 -28.93 24.81
CA GLU A 191 -3.40 -29.91 25.35
C GLU A 191 -4.23 -31.18 25.64
N PRO A 192 -3.81 -32.34 25.15
CA PRO A 192 -4.52 -33.56 25.48
C PRO A 192 -4.49 -33.74 27.02
N VAL A 193 -5.67 -33.70 27.65
CA VAL A 193 -5.83 -34.04 29.05
C VAL A 193 -5.56 -35.51 29.16
N TYR A 194 -4.34 -35.84 29.56
CA TYR A 194 -4.04 -37.22 30.01
C TYR A 194 -4.72 -37.39 31.36
N SER A 195 -5.90 -38.01 31.34
CA SER A 195 -6.49 -38.58 32.57
C SER A 195 -5.68 -39.79 32.97
N CYS A 196 -5.07 -39.69 34.15
CA CYS A 196 -4.53 -40.84 34.89
C CYS A 196 -5.66 -41.73 35.40
#